data_dbaf3df67e8a6627067744f762fcc9b1
#
_entry.id   dbaf3df67e8a6627067744f762fcc9b1
#
_cell.length_a   1.000
_cell.length_b   1.000
_cell.length_c   1.000
_cell.angle_alpha   90.00
_cell.angle_beta   90.00
_cell.angle_gamma   90.00
#
_symmetry.space_group_name_H-M   'P 1'
#
loop_
_entity.id
_entity.type
_entity.pdbx_description
1 polymer ?
#
loop_
_entity_poly.entity_id
_entity_poly.type
_entity_poly.pdbx_seq_one_letter_code
_entity_poly.pdbx_strand_id
1 'polypeptide(L)'
;MKLKFLNIVFREPKDFFADIDHVLKSGKGMNNREENILIFDSVKTFNNVMTLNKIQILRAISQQGPESVYQLAIMIGREPQHVLKDCRQLESYKFIKLEKTDSGRNSLRPVLAFDYDVIKTDSSIISPYTISERSEKLLTNQPTAV
;
A
#
# COMPACT_ATOMS: atom_id res chain seq x y z
N MET A 1 6.47 20.96 2.04
CA MET A 1 6.75 19.65 1.43
C MET A 1 5.45 18.87 1.32
N LYS A 2 5.07 18.51 0.12
CA LYS A 2 3.80 17.82 -0.11
C LYS A 2 4.02 16.31 0.02
N LEU A 3 3.36 15.67 0.98
CA LEU A 3 3.43 14.23 1.16
C LEU A 3 2.66 13.52 0.05
N LYS A 4 3.22 12.44 -0.45
CA LYS A 4 2.60 11.56 -1.44
C LYS A 4 2.06 10.33 -0.75
N PHE A 5 0.82 9.99 -1.04
CA PHE A 5 0.12 8.89 -0.39
C PHE A 5 -0.10 7.71 -1.34
N LEU A 6 0.10 6.51 -0.82
CA LEU A 6 -0.44 5.30 -1.38
C LEU A 6 -1.69 4.94 -0.59
N ASN A 7 -2.84 4.97 -1.23
CA ASN A 7 -4.11 4.69 -0.57
C ASN A 7 -4.46 3.21 -0.72
N ILE A 8 -4.71 2.55 0.39
CA ILE A 8 -5.20 1.18 0.42
C ILE A 8 -6.71 1.21 0.60
N VAL A 9 -7.42 0.68 -0.37
CA VAL A 9 -8.88 0.62 -0.37
C VAL A 9 -9.32 -0.84 -0.25
N PHE A 10 -10.26 -1.10 0.64
CA PHE A 10 -10.82 -2.44 0.84
C PHE A 10 -12.13 -2.54 0.09
N ARG A 11 -12.20 -3.46 -0.88
CA ARG A 11 -13.40 -3.69 -1.70
C ARG A 11 -13.57 -5.17 -1.96
N GLU A 12 -14.75 -5.70 -1.71
CA GLU A 12 -15.09 -7.02 -2.20
C GLU A 12 -15.15 -7.02 -3.75
N PRO A 13 -14.80 -8.11 -4.43
CA PRO A 13 -14.81 -8.15 -5.89
C PRO A 13 -16.14 -7.74 -6.51
N LYS A 14 -17.25 -8.12 -5.92
CA LYS A 14 -18.60 -7.74 -6.40
C LYS A 14 -18.83 -6.22 -6.39
N ASP A 15 -18.34 -5.55 -5.35
CA ASP A 15 -18.48 -4.09 -5.20
C ASP A 15 -17.58 -3.35 -6.18
N PHE A 16 -16.38 -3.88 -6.42
CA PHE A 16 -15.46 -3.35 -7.41
C PHE A 16 -16.05 -3.36 -8.81
N PHE A 17 -16.66 -4.48 -9.23
CA PHE A 17 -17.31 -4.57 -10.54
C PHE A 17 -18.52 -3.65 -10.65
N ALA A 18 -19.30 -3.50 -9.57
CA ALA A 18 -20.41 -2.57 -9.54
C ALA A 18 -19.95 -1.12 -9.69
N ASP A 19 -18.85 -0.75 -9.03
CA ASP A 19 -18.27 0.59 -9.12
C ASP A 19 -17.77 0.88 -10.56
N ILE A 20 -17.12 -0.09 -11.20
CA ILE A 20 -16.68 0.04 -12.60
C ILE A 20 -17.88 0.25 -13.53
N ASP A 21 -18.91 -0.58 -13.38
CA ASP A 21 -20.11 -0.48 -14.21
C ASP A 21 -20.78 0.90 -14.06
N HIS A 22 -20.86 1.40 -12.83
CA HIS A 22 -21.39 2.73 -12.56
C HIS A 22 -20.56 3.84 -13.23
N VAL A 23 -19.25 3.75 -13.17
CA VAL A 23 -18.33 4.73 -13.80
C VAL A 23 -18.49 4.69 -15.32
N LEU A 24 -18.57 3.51 -15.93
CA LEU A 24 -18.76 3.34 -17.36
C LEU A 24 -20.11 3.92 -17.84
N LYS A 25 -21.17 3.75 -17.05
CA LYS A 25 -22.51 4.25 -17.37
C LYS A 25 -22.65 5.76 -17.16
N SER A 26 -21.97 6.32 -16.16
CA SER A 26 -22.09 7.75 -15.83
C SER A 26 -21.23 8.65 -16.71
N GLY A 27 -20.26 8.10 -17.45
CA GLY A 27 -19.30 8.89 -18.24
C GLY A 27 -18.40 9.80 -17.40
N LYS A 28 -18.53 9.78 -16.10
CA LYS A 28 -17.63 10.48 -15.19
C LYS A 28 -16.42 9.61 -15.00
N GLY A 29 -15.37 9.91 -15.74
CA GLY A 29 -14.08 9.26 -15.54
C GLY A 29 -13.67 9.34 -14.08
N MET A 30 -12.97 8.33 -13.61
CA MET A 30 -12.27 8.40 -12.33
C MET A 30 -11.46 9.70 -12.37
N ASN A 31 -11.79 10.61 -11.49
CA ASN A 31 -11.06 11.89 -11.39
C ASN A 31 -9.57 11.57 -11.38
N ASN A 32 -8.82 12.24 -12.24
CA ASN A 32 -7.37 12.25 -12.28
C ASN A 32 -6.81 12.82 -10.96
N ARG A 33 -7.09 12.13 -9.85
CA ARG A 33 -6.33 12.37 -8.65
C ARG A 33 -5.03 11.62 -8.84
N GLU A 34 -3.95 12.33 -8.76
CA GLU A 34 -2.58 11.78 -8.74
C GLU A 34 -2.34 10.91 -7.50
N GLU A 35 -3.36 10.21 -7.06
CA GLU A 35 -3.30 9.36 -5.88
C GLU A 35 -3.13 7.91 -6.33
N ASN A 36 -2.05 7.32 -5.91
CA ASN A 36 -1.84 5.89 -6.10
C ASN A 36 -2.81 5.11 -5.21
N ILE A 37 -3.53 4.17 -5.79
CA ILE A 37 -4.53 3.37 -5.09
C ILE A 37 -4.23 1.89 -5.30
N LEU A 38 -4.18 1.13 -4.21
CA LEU A 38 -4.18 -0.33 -4.23
C LEU A 38 -5.45 -0.85 -3.58
N ILE A 39 -6.05 -1.86 -4.20
CA ILE A 39 -7.31 -2.45 -3.75
C ILE A 39 -7.03 -3.82 -3.16
N PHE A 40 -7.49 -4.04 -1.93
CA PHE A 40 -7.45 -5.32 -1.24
C PHE A 40 -8.88 -5.83 -1.01
N ASP A 41 -9.07 -7.14 -1.10
CA ASP A 41 -10.36 -7.77 -0.88
C ASP A 41 -10.81 -7.72 0.58
N SER A 42 -9.87 -7.67 1.53
CA SER A 42 -10.17 -7.61 2.95
C SER A 42 -9.03 -7.01 3.76
N VAL A 43 -9.38 -6.50 4.94
CA VAL A 43 -8.40 -6.04 5.95
C VAL A 43 -7.49 -7.19 6.38
N LYS A 44 -8.03 -8.41 6.49
CA LYS A 44 -7.26 -9.60 6.85
C LYS A 44 -6.14 -9.87 5.86
N THR A 45 -6.42 -9.83 4.56
CA THR A 45 -5.42 -10.00 3.52
C THR A 45 -4.34 -8.93 3.63
N PHE A 46 -4.73 -7.67 3.80
CA PHE A 46 -3.78 -6.57 3.97
C PHE A 46 -2.88 -6.79 5.21
N ASN A 47 -3.44 -7.17 6.34
CA ASN A 47 -2.67 -7.42 7.57
C ASN A 47 -1.70 -8.60 7.41
N ASN A 48 -2.08 -9.62 6.65
CA ASN A 48 -1.19 -10.75 6.37
C ASN A 48 -0.01 -10.36 5.48
N VAL A 49 -0.22 -9.42 4.57
CA VAL A 49 0.84 -8.93 3.67
C VAL A 49 1.71 -7.89 4.38
N MET A 50 1.08 -6.93 5.06
CA MET A 50 1.80 -5.81 5.65
C MET A 50 2.21 -6.11 7.09
N THR A 51 3.25 -6.93 7.23
CA THR A 51 3.88 -7.23 8.52
C THR A 51 4.93 -6.18 8.87
N LEU A 52 5.37 -6.16 10.12
CA LEU A 52 6.43 -5.25 10.58
C LEU A 52 7.71 -5.41 9.76
N ASN A 53 8.09 -6.65 9.42
CA ASN A 53 9.26 -6.92 8.58
C ASN A 53 9.14 -6.27 7.21
N LYS A 54 7.97 -6.33 6.59
CA LYS A 54 7.74 -5.72 5.28
C LYS A 54 7.69 -4.20 5.35
N ILE A 55 7.18 -3.63 6.44
CA ILE A 55 7.25 -2.19 6.68
C ILE A 55 8.71 -1.72 6.77
N GLN A 56 9.56 -2.48 7.45
CA GLN A 56 11.01 -2.19 7.51
C GLN A 56 11.66 -2.24 6.13
N ILE A 57 11.28 -3.21 5.30
CA ILE A 57 11.75 -3.31 3.91
C ILE A 57 11.35 -2.07 3.12
N LEU A 58 10.08 -1.69 3.16
CA LEU A 58 9.58 -0.51 2.44
C LEU A 58 10.28 0.78 2.91
N ARG A 59 10.49 0.91 4.21
CA ARG A 59 11.22 2.05 4.77
C ARG A 59 12.66 2.12 4.27
N ALA A 60 13.37 1.00 4.28
CA ALA A 60 14.75 0.94 3.81
C ALA A 60 14.85 1.27 2.31
N ILE A 61 13.95 0.75 1.50
CA ILE A 61 13.89 1.06 0.07
C ILE A 61 13.66 2.56 -0.15
N SER A 62 12.71 3.14 0.56
CA SER A 62 12.36 4.55 0.43
C SER A 62 13.48 5.48 0.90
N GLN A 63 14.13 5.17 2.00
CA GLN A 63 15.09 6.07 2.64
C GLN A 63 16.54 5.88 2.16
N GLN A 64 16.91 4.65 1.83
CA GLN A 64 18.32 4.30 1.56
C GLN A 64 18.59 3.87 0.12
N GLY A 65 17.55 3.53 -0.65
CA GLY A 65 17.71 3.16 -2.05
C GLY A 65 18.69 2.02 -2.30
N PRO A 66 18.49 0.82 -1.71
CA PRO A 66 19.40 -0.29 -1.89
C PRO A 66 19.52 -0.68 -3.38
N GLU A 67 20.71 -1.03 -3.81
CA GLU A 67 20.99 -1.41 -5.19
C GLU A 67 20.63 -2.87 -5.49
N SER A 68 20.43 -3.68 -4.46
CA SER A 68 20.08 -5.09 -4.59
C SER A 68 19.33 -5.58 -3.37
N VAL A 69 18.64 -6.70 -3.51
CA VAL A 69 18.00 -7.39 -2.38
C VAL A 69 19.05 -7.83 -1.36
N TYR A 70 20.23 -8.24 -1.83
CA TYR A 70 21.33 -8.61 -0.94
C TYR A 70 21.78 -7.43 -0.07
N GLN A 71 21.95 -6.26 -0.68
CA GLN A 71 22.32 -5.05 0.05
C GLN A 71 21.20 -4.66 1.04
N LEU A 72 19.94 -4.74 0.62
CA LEU A 72 18.81 -4.51 1.50
C LEU A 72 18.83 -5.44 2.72
N ALA A 73 19.13 -6.73 2.50
CA ALA A 73 19.22 -7.70 3.60
C ALA A 73 20.29 -7.32 4.62
N ILE A 74 21.45 -6.85 4.15
CA ILE A 74 22.51 -6.34 5.03
C ILE A 74 22.04 -5.13 5.80
N MET A 75 21.37 -4.18 5.15
CA MET A 75 20.87 -2.95 5.78
C MET A 75 19.90 -3.21 6.93
N ILE A 76 19.03 -4.21 6.78
CA ILE A 76 18.02 -4.54 7.78
C ILE A 76 18.41 -5.69 8.72
N GLY A 77 19.61 -6.27 8.50
CA GLY A 77 20.13 -7.34 9.36
C GLY A 77 19.38 -8.65 9.29
N ARG A 78 18.90 -9.05 8.09
CA ARG A 78 18.15 -10.28 7.87
C ARG A 78 18.77 -11.15 6.79
N GLU A 79 18.45 -12.43 6.82
CA GLU A 79 18.90 -13.38 5.80
C GLU A 79 18.37 -13.01 4.42
N PRO A 80 19.25 -12.98 3.37
CA PRO A 80 18.83 -12.58 2.03
C PRO A 80 17.68 -13.40 1.45
N GLN A 81 17.62 -14.69 1.76
CA GLN A 81 16.54 -15.57 1.27
C GLN A 81 15.16 -15.15 1.81
N HIS A 82 15.11 -14.78 3.09
CA HIS A 82 13.87 -14.32 3.72
C HIS A 82 13.46 -12.94 3.19
N VAL A 83 14.43 -12.06 3.00
CA VAL A 83 14.18 -10.72 2.43
C VAL A 83 13.68 -10.83 0.99
N LEU A 84 14.29 -11.71 0.18
CA LEU A 84 13.85 -11.94 -1.19
C LEU A 84 12.40 -12.46 -1.23
N LYS A 85 12.07 -13.40 -0.36
CA LYS A 85 10.69 -13.93 -0.26
C LYS A 85 9.70 -12.82 0.08
N ASP A 86 10.02 -11.98 1.06
CA ASP A 86 9.18 -10.85 1.44
C ASP A 86 9.07 -9.82 0.32
N CYS A 87 10.16 -9.54 -0.39
CA CYS A 87 10.15 -8.65 -1.54
C CYS A 87 9.29 -9.19 -2.69
N ARG A 88 9.35 -10.48 -2.97
CA ARG A 88 8.49 -11.10 -4.00
C ARG A 88 7.01 -11.01 -3.62
N GLN A 89 6.68 -11.16 -2.35
CA GLN A 89 5.31 -10.98 -1.87
C GLN A 89 4.86 -9.53 -2.02
N LEU A 90 5.70 -8.57 -1.64
CA LEU A 90 5.41 -7.15 -1.82
C LEU A 90 5.24 -6.79 -3.31
N GLU A 91 6.05 -7.36 -4.19
CA GLU A 91 5.92 -7.16 -5.62
C GLU A 91 4.59 -7.71 -6.15
N SER A 92 4.18 -8.89 -5.69
CA SER A 92 2.92 -9.51 -6.11
C SER A 92 1.70 -8.65 -5.75
N TYR A 93 1.78 -7.88 -4.67
CA TYR A 93 0.74 -6.94 -4.24
C TYR A 93 0.97 -5.51 -4.73
N LYS A 94 1.94 -5.28 -5.61
CA LYS A 94 2.17 -3.99 -6.26
C LYS A 94 2.77 -2.89 -5.37
N PHE A 95 3.35 -3.23 -4.24
CA PHE A 95 4.05 -2.24 -3.40
C PHE A 95 5.42 -1.86 -3.95
N ILE A 96 6.12 -2.84 -4.52
CA ILE A 96 7.45 -2.65 -5.09
C ILE A 96 7.56 -3.33 -6.44
N LYS A 97 8.66 -3.02 -7.14
CA LYS A 97 9.12 -3.74 -8.32
C LYS A 97 10.51 -4.27 -8.08
N LEU A 98 10.80 -5.47 -8.57
CA LEU A 98 12.15 -6.02 -8.57
C LEU A 98 12.71 -5.90 -9.99
N GLU A 99 13.69 -5.02 -10.16
CA GLU A 99 14.33 -4.76 -11.44
C GLU A 99 15.63 -5.55 -11.56
N LYS A 100 15.85 -6.18 -12.70
CA LYS A 100 17.12 -6.84 -12.98
C LYS A 100 18.22 -5.79 -13.18
N THR A 101 19.36 -6.04 -12.56
CA THR A 101 20.55 -5.17 -12.70
C THR A 101 21.66 -5.90 -13.43
N ASP A 102 22.54 -5.13 -14.08
CA ASP A 102 23.69 -5.67 -14.81
C ASP A 102 24.86 -6.06 -13.89
N SER A 103 24.76 -5.80 -12.59
CA SER A 103 25.88 -5.88 -11.64
C SER A 103 26.06 -7.26 -10.98
N GLY A 104 25.59 -8.35 -11.59
CA GLY A 104 25.83 -9.69 -11.07
C GLY A 104 24.79 -10.71 -11.49
N ARG A 105 25.08 -11.99 -11.18
CA ARG A 105 24.16 -13.10 -11.48
C ARG A 105 22.85 -12.90 -10.73
N ASN A 106 21.75 -12.72 -11.46
CA ASN A 106 20.41 -12.61 -10.91
C ASN A 106 20.23 -11.51 -9.85
N SER A 107 21.02 -10.44 -9.94
CA SER A 107 20.88 -9.31 -9.04
C SER A 107 19.57 -8.60 -9.32
N LEU A 108 18.75 -8.43 -8.27
CA LEU A 108 17.47 -7.73 -8.32
C LEU A 108 17.54 -6.49 -7.45
N ARG A 109 17.14 -5.36 -8.03
CA ARG A 109 17.04 -4.08 -7.32
C ARG A 109 15.60 -3.83 -6.91
N PRO A 110 15.32 -3.71 -5.61
CA PRO A 110 13.96 -3.37 -5.15
C PRO A 110 13.74 -1.86 -5.26
N VAL A 111 12.64 -1.48 -5.90
CA VAL A 111 12.21 -0.07 -5.99
C VAL A 111 10.75 0.02 -5.66
N LEU A 112 10.30 1.17 -5.13
CA LEU A 112 8.88 1.40 -4.91
C LEU A 112 8.14 1.40 -6.24
N ALA A 113 6.99 0.72 -6.30
CA ALA A 113 6.19 0.65 -7.53
C ALA A 113 5.54 1.99 -7.87
N PHE A 114 5.31 2.82 -6.86
CA PHE A 114 4.74 4.16 -6.98
C PHE A 114 5.58 5.13 -6.15
N ASP A 115 5.51 6.40 -6.51
CA ASP A 115 6.13 7.45 -5.72
C ASP A 115 5.22 7.80 -4.54
N TYR A 116 5.51 7.26 -3.36
CA TYR A 116 4.75 7.52 -2.14
C TYR A 116 5.65 7.60 -0.90
N ASP A 117 5.25 8.44 0.02
CA ASP A 117 5.92 8.62 1.32
C ASP A 117 5.17 7.92 2.46
N VAL A 118 3.86 7.79 2.32
CA VAL A 118 2.97 7.28 3.38
C VAL A 118 1.96 6.30 2.79
N ILE A 119 1.73 5.20 3.49
CA ILE A 119 0.64 4.27 3.19
C ILE A 119 -0.54 4.62 4.09
N LYS A 120 -1.67 4.90 3.46
CA LYS A 120 -2.91 5.27 4.14
C LYS A 120 -4.00 4.25 3.84
N THR A 121 -4.65 3.74 4.87
CA THR A 121 -5.78 2.84 4.72
C THR A 121 -7.09 3.61 4.72
N ASP A 122 -7.99 3.26 3.81
CA ASP A 122 -9.34 3.81 3.79
C ASP A 122 -10.24 2.98 4.69
N SER A 123 -10.65 3.57 5.82
CA SER A 123 -11.53 2.94 6.80
C SER A 123 -13.02 3.17 6.52
N SER A 124 -13.38 3.86 5.45
CA SER A 124 -14.78 4.14 5.10
C SER A 124 -15.62 2.88 4.85
N ILE A 125 -14.97 1.79 4.46
CA ILE A 125 -15.60 0.47 4.29
C ILE A 125 -16.17 -0.12 5.58
N ILE A 126 -15.63 0.25 6.73
CA ILE A 126 -16.05 -0.30 8.03
C ILE A 126 -17.37 0.30 8.47
N SER A 127 -17.77 1.41 7.87
CA SER A 127 -19.00 2.13 8.20
C SER A 127 -19.80 2.45 6.93
N PRO A 128 -21.14 2.33 6.97
CA PRO A 128 -21.99 2.77 5.86
C PRO A 128 -22.02 4.29 5.70
N TYR A 129 -21.42 5.01 6.62
CA TYR A 129 -21.38 6.47 6.59
C TYR A 129 -20.21 7.00 5.80
N THR A 130 -20.37 8.17 5.20
CA THR A 130 -19.25 8.89 4.59
C THR A 130 -18.24 9.31 5.67
N ILE A 131 -17.03 9.61 5.26
CA ILE A 131 -15.98 10.04 6.19
C ILE A 131 -16.41 11.28 6.98
N SER A 132 -17.11 12.23 6.34
CA SER A 132 -17.63 13.43 6.99
C SER A 132 -18.67 13.10 8.05
N GLU A 133 -19.65 12.27 7.71
CA GLU A 133 -20.69 11.82 8.64
C GLU A 133 -20.12 11.05 9.82
N ARG A 134 -19.09 10.24 9.56
CA ARG A 134 -18.40 9.50 10.61
C ARG A 134 -17.65 10.42 11.55
N SER A 135 -17.00 11.45 11.03
CA SER A 135 -16.30 12.43 11.86
C SER A 135 -17.26 13.19 12.77
N GLU A 136 -18.40 13.59 12.25
CA GLU A 136 -19.45 14.24 13.05
C GLU A 136 -19.99 13.32 14.14
N LYS A 137 -20.25 12.04 13.83
CA LYS A 137 -20.70 11.07 14.83
C LYS A 137 -19.66 10.82 15.91
N LEU A 138 -18.40 10.74 15.56
CA LEU A 138 -17.31 10.57 16.55
C LEU A 138 -17.19 11.79 17.46
N LEU A 139 -17.41 12.99 16.94
CA LEU A 139 -17.39 14.23 17.73
C LEU A 139 -18.59 14.31 18.68
N THR A 140 -19.78 13.83 18.27
CA THR A 140 -20.99 13.87 19.11
C THR A 140 -21.02 12.74 20.14
N ASN A 141 -20.33 11.62 19.89
CA ASN A 141 -20.30 10.46 20.79
C ASN A 141 -19.02 10.38 21.63
N GLN A 142 -18.17 11.40 21.61
CA GLN A 142 -17.05 11.42 22.53
C GLN A 142 -17.60 11.45 23.96
N PRO A 143 -17.18 10.49 24.83
CA PRO A 143 -17.50 10.60 26.25
C PRO A 143 -16.95 11.94 26.73
N THR A 144 -17.85 12.75 27.29
CA THR A 144 -17.42 13.93 28.03
C THR A 144 -16.35 13.48 29.00
N ALA A 145 -15.13 13.89 28.75
CA ALA A 145 -14.02 13.62 29.65
C ALA A 145 -14.38 14.23 31.02
N VAL A 146 -14.57 13.38 31.96
CA VAL A 146 -14.70 13.80 33.36
C VAL A 146 -13.29 14.06 33.88
#